data_08e2ce9c4b5182e58dd9de36dd25c9ca
#
_entry.id   08e2ce9c4b5182e58dd9de36dd25c9ca
#
_cell.length_a   1.000
_cell.length_b   1.000
_cell.length_c   1.000
_cell.angle_alpha   90.00
_cell.angle_beta   90.00
_cell.angle_gamma   90.00
#
_symmetry.space_group_name_H-M   'P 1'
#
loop_
_entity.id
_entity.type
_entity.pdbx_description
1 polymer ?
#
loop_
_entity_poly.entity_id
_entity_poly.type
_entity_poly.pdbx_seq_one_letter_code
_entity_poly.pdbx_strand_id
1 'polypeptide(L)'
;MSRPYTEKGKVRTFSEDIQEFELVWHRDKEDRIVKPLHSTDWKFQLDNDIPRVIEKEIFIPKETYHRLIKGTGNLKVNILKL
;
A
#
# COMPACT_ATOMS: atom_id res chain seq x y z
N MET A 1 -8.84 6.95 -15.81
CA MET A 1 -8.50 7.21 -14.41
C MET A 1 -7.07 6.72 -14.16
N SER A 2 -6.20 7.57 -13.69
CA SER A 2 -4.82 7.18 -13.42
C SER A 2 -4.73 6.42 -12.09
N ARG A 3 -3.83 5.45 -12.04
CA ARG A 3 -3.53 4.72 -10.82
C ARG A 3 -2.54 5.53 -9.98
N PRO A 4 -2.61 5.46 -8.64
CA PRO A 4 -1.66 6.15 -7.78
C PRO A 4 -0.28 5.47 -7.76
N TYR A 5 -0.04 4.48 -8.58
CA TYR A 5 1.19 3.72 -8.61
C TYR A 5 1.50 3.24 -10.02
N THR A 6 2.75 2.88 -10.25
CA THR A 6 3.16 2.11 -11.42
C THR A 6 3.34 0.66 -11.01
N GLU A 7 3.14 -0.27 -11.93
CA GLU A 7 3.23 -1.70 -11.64
C GLU A 7 4.07 -2.41 -12.67
N LYS A 8 5.01 -3.22 -12.21
CA LYS A 8 5.82 -4.07 -13.06
C LYS A 8 5.91 -5.44 -12.40
N GLY A 9 5.26 -6.45 -13.02
CA GLY A 9 5.13 -7.76 -12.39
C GLY A 9 4.35 -7.64 -11.10
N LYS A 10 4.93 -8.11 -10.00
CA LYS A 10 4.32 -8.03 -8.67
C LYS A 10 4.75 -6.81 -7.88
N VAL A 11 5.58 -5.95 -8.46
CA VAL A 11 6.12 -4.77 -7.77
C VAL A 11 5.32 -3.55 -8.13
N ARG A 12 4.83 -2.85 -7.10
CA ARG A 12 4.19 -1.54 -7.24
C ARG A 12 5.09 -0.47 -6.67
N THR A 13 5.19 0.64 -7.41
CA THR A 13 5.95 1.81 -6.98
C THR A 13 5.01 2.98 -6.82
N PHE A 14 5.01 3.56 -5.63
CA PHE A 14 4.26 4.78 -5.31
C PHE A 14 5.27 5.92 -5.26
N SER A 15 5.09 6.91 -6.14
CA SER A 15 6.00 8.05 -6.23
C SER A 15 5.87 8.97 -5.02
N GLU A 16 6.98 9.57 -4.61
CA GLU A 16 6.97 10.61 -3.60
C GLU A 16 6.17 11.85 -4.03
N ASP A 17 5.91 11.99 -5.33
CA ASP A 17 5.16 13.11 -5.89
C ASP A 17 3.64 12.88 -5.88
N ILE A 18 3.18 11.71 -5.47
CA ILE A 18 1.76 11.42 -5.41
C ILE A 18 1.07 12.33 -4.40
N GLN A 19 -0.14 12.78 -4.75
CA GLN A 19 -0.94 13.58 -3.83
C GLN A 19 -1.66 12.69 -2.84
N GLU A 20 -1.75 13.12 -1.58
CA GLU A 20 -2.38 12.30 -0.53
C GLU A 20 -3.83 11.95 -0.86
N PHE A 21 -4.55 12.84 -1.54
CA PHE A 21 -5.95 12.58 -1.90
C PHE A 21 -6.11 11.43 -2.91
N GLU A 22 -5.02 10.99 -3.57
CA GLU A 22 -5.06 9.84 -4.47
C GLU A 22 -4.94 8.52 -3.72
N LEU A 23 -4.51 8.54 -2.47
CA LEU A 23 -4.36 7.36 -1.61
C LEU A 23 -5.64 7.14 -0.81
N VAL A 24 -6.67 6.70 -1.52
CA VAL A 24 -8.02 6.59 -0.96
C VAL A 24 -8.26 5.26 -0.26
N TRP A 25 -9.22 5.27 0.66
CA TRP A 25 -9.72 4.03 1.24
C TRP A 25 -10.31 3.16 0.14
N HIS A 26 -9.90 1.90 0.11
CA HIS A 26 -10.39 0.94 -0.87
C HIS A 26 -10.32 -0.48 -0.30
N ARG A 27 -10.96 -1.41 -0.99
CA ARG A 27 -10.93 -2.83 -0.64
C ARG A 27 -10.68 -3.64 -1.90
N ASP A 28 -10.14 -4.83 -1.72
CA ASP A 28 -9.81 -5.73 -2.81
C ASP A 28 -10.67 -6.99 -2.73
N LYS A 29 -10.83 -7.66 -3.85
CA LYS A 29 -11.67 -8.86 -3.94
C LYS A 29 -10.94 -10.13 -3.49
N GLU A 30 -9.64 -10.07 -3.34
CA GLU A 30 -8.81 -11.20 -2.93
C GLU A 30 -7.96 -10.83 -1.72
N ASP A 31 -7.54 -11.85 -0.96
CA ASP A 31 -6.54 -11.67 0.09
C ASP A 31 -5.22 -11.26 -0.55
N ARG A 32 -4.46 -10.42 0.10
CA ARG A 32 -3.16 -9.95 -0.38
C ARG A 32 -2.12 -9.97 0.72
N ILE A 33 -0.86 -10.24 0.31
CA ILE A 33 0.29 -10.05 1.18
C ILE A 33 1.13 -8.95 0.55
N VAL A 34 1.39 -7.90 1.30
CA VAL A 34 2.18 -6.74 0.85
C VAL A 34 3.50 -6.76 1.59
N LYS A 35 4.60 -6.76 0.85
CA LYS A 35 5.94 -6.81 1.40
C LYS A 35 6.73 -5.59 0.95
N PRO A 36 7.25 -4.76 1.88
CA PRO A 36 8.10 -3.64 1.49
C PRO A 36 9.43 -4.16 0.96
N LEU A 37 9.97 -3.51 -0.07
CA LEU A 37 11.24 -3.88 -0.68
C LEU A 37 12.41 -3.07 -0.14
N HIS A 38 12.16 -2.13 0.77
CA HIS A 38 13.17 -1.29 1.39
C HIS A 38 12.61 -0.70 2.68
N SER A 39 13.48 -0.13 3.51
CA SER A 39 13.03 0.59 4.70
C SER A 39 12.24 1.82 4.28
N THR A 40 11.16 2.10 4.96
CA THR A 40 10.28 3.22 4.63
C THR A 40 9.57 3.74 5.88
N ASP A 41 9.18 5.00 5.84
CA ASP A 41 8.32 5.61 6.84
C ASP A 41 6.87 5.76 6.36
N TRP A 42 6.57 5.23 5.18
CA TRP A 42 5.18 5.14 4.71
C TRP A 42 4.38 4.28 5.69
N LYS A 43 3.11 4.63 5.86
CA LYS A 43 2.22 3.92 6.77
C LYS A 43 1.10 3.24 6.03
N PHE A 44 0.55 2.25 6.67
CA PHE A 44 -0.59 1.48 6.22
C PHE A 44 -1.66 1.51 7.30
N GLN A 45 -2.92 1.62 6.91
CA GLN A 45 -4.03 1.63 7.85
C GLN A 45 -5.16 0.73 7.36
N LEU A 46 -5.53 -0.24 8.19
CA LEU A 46 -6.74 -1.03 8.01
C LEU A 46 -7.92 -0.29 8.62
N ASP A 47 -9.13 -0.60 8.15
CA ASP A 47 -10.35 -0.06 8.73
C ASP A 47 -10.42 -0.39 10.22
N ASN A 48 -10.85 0.57 11.01
CA ASN A 48 -10.95 0.45 12.47
C ASN A 48 -9.63 0.20 13.19
N ASP A 49 -8.51 0.54 12.57
CA ASP A 49 -7.19 0.39 13.16
C ASP A 49 -6.42 1.71 13.07
N ILE A 50 -5.28 1.78 13.77
CA ILE A 50 -4.40 2.93 13.72
C ILE A 50 -3.41 2.78 12.56
N PRO A 51 -2.90 3.90 12.00
CA PRO A 51 -1.83 3.83 11.01
C PRO A 51 -0.58 3.17 11.59
N ARG A 52 0.06 2.31 10.79
CA ARG A 52 1.28 1.60 11.17
C ARG A 52 2.33 1.75 10.09
N VAL A 53 3.59 1.94 10.49
CA VAL A 53 4.71 1.98 9.56
C VAL A 53 4.84 0.60 8.88
N ILE A 54 5.13 0.61 7.60
CA ILE A 54 5.30 -0.62 6.81
C ILE A 54 6.70 -1.17 7.06
N GLU A 55 6.85 -2.04 8.06
CA GLU A 55 8.15 -2.63 8.43
C GLU A 55 8.30 -4.07 7.95
N LYS A 56 7.19 -4.78 7.90
CA LYS A 56 7.14 -6.22 7.61
C LYS A 56 6.03 -6.51 6.61
N GLU A 57 5.90 -7.78 6.24
CA GLU A 57 4.77 -8.23 5.46
C GLU A 57 3.46 -7.87 6.15
N ILE A 58 2.52 -7.40 5.37
CA ILE A 58 1.18 -7.06 5.83
C ILE A 58 0.20 -7.97 5.11
N PHE A 59 -0.63 -8.67 5.89
CA PHE A 59 -1.73 -9.44 5.34
C PHE A 59 -2.97 -8.56 5.28
N ILE A 60 -3.56 -8.43 4.10
CA ILE A 60 -4.77 -7.66 3.89
C ILE A 60 -5.89 -8.62 3.50
N PRO A 61 -6.85 -8.89 4.41
CA PRO A 61 -7.97 -9.75 4.08
C PRO A 61 -8.83 -9.15 2.96
N LYS A 62 -9.39 -10.01 2.12
CA LYS A 62 -10.30 -9.57 1.07
C LYS A 62 -11.46 -8.76 1.66
N GLU A 63 -11.95 -7.80 0.89
CA GLU A 63 -13.10 -6.97 1.25
C GLU A 63 -12.88 -6.12 2.52
N THR A 64 -11.63 -5.93 2.94
CA THR A 64 -11.29 -5.09 4.08
C THR A 64 -10.79 -3.73 3.58
N TYR A 65 -11.43 -2.66 4.01
CA TYR A 65 -11.01 -1.32 3.63
C TYR A 65 -9.66 -0.98 4.25
N HIS A 66 -8.80 -0.38 3.44
CA HIS A 66 -7.44 0.00 3.84
C HIS A 66 -6.95 1.14 2.97
N ARG A 67 -5.86 1.77 3.41
CA ARG A 67 -5.19 2.83 2.66
C ARG A 67 -3.72 2.91 3.01
N LEU A 68 -2.95 3.54 2.12
CA LEU A 68 -1.59 3.96 2.42
C LEU A 68 -1.60 5.41 2.90
N ILE A 69 -0.64 5.73 3.74
CA ILE A 69 -0.39 7.11 4.20
C ILE A 69 1.02 7.44 3.74
N LYS A 70 1.12 8.50 2.96
CA LYS A 70 2.37 8.91 2.34
C LYS A 70 3.45 9.21 3.37
N GLY A 71 4.64 8.68 3.09
CA GLY A 71 5.86 8.98 3.83
C GLY A 71 6.84 9.76 2.99
N THR A 72 8.13 9.58 3.25
CA THR A 72 9.23 10.24 2.57
C THR A 72 9.75 9.34 1.44
N GLY A 73 10.03 9.92 0.28
CA GLY A 73 10.55 9.19 -0.85
C GLY A 73 9.53 8.28 -1.50
N ASN A 74 9.98 7.49 -2.45
CA ASN A 74 9.14 6.50 -3.15
C ASN A 74 8.92 5.28 -2.27
N LEU A 75 7.78 4.62 -2.45
CA LEU A 75 7.51 3.34 -1.81
C LEU A 75 7.46 2.24 -2.87
N LYS A 76 8.26 1.19 -2.68
CA LYS A 76 8.18 -0.02 -3.50
C LYS A 76 7.77 -1.19 -2.66
N VAL A 77 6.74 -1.89 -3.11
CA VAL A 77 6.22 -3.07 -2.42
C VAL A 77 6.00 -4.20 -3.42
N ASN A 78 6.14 -5.42 -2.92
CA ASN A 78 5.77 -6.63 -3.64
C ASN A 78 4.36 -7.01 -3.19
N ILE A 79 3.47 -7.30 -4.12
CA ILE A 79 2.09 -7.68 -3.81
C ILE A 79 1.83 -9.09 -4.30
N LEU A 80 1.48 -9.97 -3.37
CA LEU A 80 1.05 -11.32 -3.66
C LEU A 80 -0.46 -11.40 -3.49
N LYS A 81 -1.16 -11.72 -4.57
CA LYS A 81 -2.61 -11.95 -4.55
C LYS A 81 -2.85 -13.44 -4.30
N LEU A 82 -3.67 -13.74 -3.34
CA LEU A 82 -3.96 -15.13 -2.95
C LEU A 82 -5.28 -15.63 -3.52
#